data_3c128fbb321f33b8350d846109c66c60
#
_entry.id   3c128fbb321f33b8350d846109c66c60
#
_cell.length_a   1.000
_cell.length_b   1.000
_cell.length_c   1.000
_cell.angle_alpha   90.00
_cell.angle_beta   90.00
_cell.angle_gamma   90.00
#
_symmetry.space_group_name_H-M   'P 1'
#
loop_
_entity.id
_entity.type
_entity.pdbx_description
1 polymer ?
#
loop_
_entity_poly.entity_id
_entity_poly.type
_entity_poly.pdbx_seq_one_letter_code
_entity_poly.pdbx_strand_id
1 'polypeptide(L)'
;MLIDTYLQPLGHDWESDFTIDIPATATTQGEKSIHCRRCGERSHIVKYSLEDEKNSSNDNSSSAGKSEQKNLYYEGSNENEDTEYGRKITYSYLLKGSLFKAKGLRYRVNAVNTKKGIFDVTCMGSNSKKIKKITVPNYVKYKGIHYRVTGIGKNAFAGCRKVKTVKIQSMYLKKKNIGKNAFRGIPRKASVYVPAGKMKSYRKWLKKAGLKC
;
A
#
# COMPACT_ATOMS: atom_id res chain seq x y z
N MET A 1 3.79 -20.83 -39.56
CA MET A 1 3.15 -20.96 -38.23
C MET A 1 3.55 -19.73 -37.46
N LEU A 2 2.68 -18.71 -37.41
CA LEU A 2 2.91 -17.46 -36.67
C LEU A 2 2.54 -17.74 -35.22
N ILE A 3 3.51 -17.65 -34.32
CA ILE A 3 3.27 -17.73 -32.88
C ILE A 3 2.86 -16.32 -32.44
N ASP A 4 1.56 -16.15 -32.19
CA ASP A 4 1.01 -14.95 -31.59
C ASP A 4 1.50 -14.88 -30.13
N THR A 5 2.61 -14.19 -29.90
CA THR A 5 3.06 -13.83 -28.56
C THR A 5 2.14 -12.74 -28.03
N TYR A 6 1.10 -13.13 -27.32
CA TYR A 6 0.26 -12.23 -26.55
C TYR A 6 1.11 -11.56 -25.48
N LEU A 7 1.63 -10.38 -25.78
CA LEU A 7 2.28 -9.53 -24.79
C LEU A 7 1.22 -9.09 -23.78
N GLN A 8 1.29 -9.64 -22.59
CA GLN A 8 0.47 -9.18 -21.45
C GLN A 8 0.68 -7.67 -21.29
N PRO A 9 -0.39 -6.87 -21.17
CA PRO A 9 -0.25 -5.44 -20.96
C PRO A 9 0.66 -5.20 -19.75
N LEU A 10 1.78 -4.56 -19.97
CA LEU A 10 2.65 -4.10 -18.90
C LEU A 10 1.86 -3.05 -18.12
N GLY A 11 1.37 -3.39 -16.93
CA GLY A 11 0.61 -2.47 -16.08
C GLY A 11 1.34 -1.13 -15.87
N HIS A 12 0.64 -0.12 -15.35
CA HIS A 12 1.22 1.21 -15.09
C HIS A 12 2.47 1.13 -14.21
N ASP A 13 3.49 1.89 -14.57
CA ASP A 13 4.71 2.12 -13.79
C ASP A 13 4.59 3.49 -13.12
N TRP A 14 3.95 3.50 -11.96
CA TRP A 14 3.69 4.73 -11.23
C TRP A 14 4.95 5.28 -10.56
N GLU A 15 5.11 6.60 -10.60
CA GLU A 15 6.15 7.31 -9.87
C GLU A 15 6.07 7.06 -8.37
N SER A 16 7.18 7.21 -7.66
CA SER A 16 7.25 7.06 -6.21
C SER A 16 6.74 8.27 -5.45
N ASP A 17 6.78 9.44 -6.11
CA ASP A 17 6.48 10.74 -5.52
C ASP A 17 5.42 11.48 -6.35
N PHE A 18 4.79 12.47 -5.71
CA PHE A 18 3.83 13.35 -6.39
C PHE A 18 4.55 14.35 -7.29
N THR A 19 4.09 14.45 -8.51
CA THR A 19 4.41 15.58 -9.41
C THR A 19 3.39 16.69 -9.18
N ILE A 20 3.85 17.94 -9.10
CA ILE A 20 2.97 19.11 -9.02
C ILE A 20 2.43 19.37 -10.42
N ASP A 21 1.13 19.15 -10.60
CA ASP A 21 0.45 19.41 -11.87
C ASP A 21 0.08 20.88 -12.01
N ILE A 22 -0.46 21.47 -10.93
CA ILE A 22 -0.84 22.87 -10.82
C ILE A 22 -0.27 23.42 -9.51
N PRO A 23 0.59 24.45 -9.55
CA PRO A 23 1.11 25.04 -8.32
C PRO A 23 0.02 25.81 -7.57
N ALA A 24 0.01 25.69 -6.25
CA ALA A 24 -0.86 26.50 -5.39
C ALA A 24 -0.41 27.97 -5.38
N THR A 25 -1.37 28.89 -5.31
CA THR A 25 -1.12 30.32 -5.12
C THR A 25 -1.71 30.80 -3.79
N ALA A 26 -1.54 32.07 -3.45
CA ALA A 26 -2.14 32.63 -2.23
C ALA A 26 -3.69 32.59 -2.22
N THR A 27 -4.31 32.49 -3.39
CA THR A 27 -5.77 32.53 -3.56
C THR A 27 -6.35 31.29 -4.23
N THR A 28 -5.51 30.40 -4.76
CA THR A 28 -5.96 29.19 -5.46
C THR A 28 -5.22 27.95 -4.95
N GLN A 29 -5.96 26.87 -4.85
CA GLN A 29 -5.36 25.57 -4.54
C GLN A 29 -4.57 25.04 -5.72
N GLY A 30 -3.44 24.37 -5.42
CA GLY A 30 -2.68 23.60 -6.38
C GLY A 30 -3.20 22.16 -6.49
N GLU A 31 -2.75 21.48 -7.53
CA GLU A 31 -3.04 20.06 -7.76
C GLU A 31 -1.73 19.29 -7.93
N LYS A 32 -1.63 18.12 -7.35
CA LYS A 32 -0.52 17.19 -7.53
C LYS A 32 -1.04 15.77 -7.68
N SER A 33 -0.38 14.99 -8.51
CA SER A 33 -0.75 13.61 -8.78
C SER A 33 0.46 12.70 -8.93
N ILE A 34 0.23 11.40 -8.96
CA ILE A 34 1.25 10.41 -9.30
C ILE A 34 1.08 10.05 -10.78
N HIS A 35 2.14 10.22 -11.55
CA HIS A 35 2.13 9.92 -12.99
C HIS A 35 2.61 8.51 -13.27
N CYS A 36 2.06 7.91 -14.31
CA CYS A 36 2.62 6.70 -14.87
C CYS A 36 3.78 7.07 -15.82
N ARG A 37 4.98 6.55 -15.56
CA ARG A 37 6.18 6.81 -16.38
C ARG A 37 6.09 6.29 -17.82
N ARG A 38 5.11 5.41 -18.10
CA ARG A 38 4.97 4.79 -19.42
C ARG A 38 3.92 5.46 -20.30
N CYS A 39 2.79 5.87 -19.71
CA CYS A 39 1.67 6.40 -20.49
C CYS A 39 1.24 7.81 -20.05
N GLY A 40 1.89 8.39 -19.02
CA GLY A 40 1.54 9.71 -18.51
C GLY A 40 0.21 9.77 -17.75
N GLU A 41 -0.50 8.65 -17.60
CA GLU A 41 -1.77 8.64 -16.87
C GLU A 41 -1.57 9.09 -15.44
N ARG A 42 -2.49 9.93 -14.96
CA ARG A 42 -2.46 10.50 -13.62
C ARG A 42 -3.31 9.67 -12.66
N SER A 43 -2.78 9.47 -11.45
CA SER A 43 -3.46 8.79 -10.36
C SER A 43 -3.19 9.53 -9.06
N HIS A 44 -4.05 9.33 -8.04
CA HIS A 44 -3.88 9.98 -6.73
C HIS A 44 -3.85 11.50 -6.82
N ILE A 45 -4.77 12.09 -7.58
CA ILE A 45 -4.89 13.54 -7.72
C ILE A 45 -5.28 14.14 -6.36
N VAL A 46 -4.49 15.10 -5.88
CA VAL A 46 -4.66 15.75 -4.58
C VAL A 46 -4.56 17.25 -4.75
N LYS A 47 -5.56 17.99 -4.28
CA LYS A 47 -5.50 19.45 -4.16
C LYS A 47 -4.73 19.82 -2.88
N TYR A 48 -3.96 20.89 -2.89
CA TYR A 48 -3.18 21.36 -1.74
C TYR A 48 -3.13 22.90 -1.72
N SER A 49 -2.93 23.50 -0.54
CA SER A 49 -2.76 24.93 -0.34
C SER A 49 -1.35 25.27 0.15
N LEU A 50 -0.91 26.54 0.03
CA LEU A 50 0.38 27.00 0.57
C LEU A 50 0.44 26.94 2.10
N GLU A 51 -0.69 26.95 2.80
CA GLU A 51 -0.75 26.82 4.26
C GLU A 51 -0.41 25.40 4.72
N ASP A 52 -0.72 24.40 3.90
CA ASP A 52 -0.40 22.99 4.19
C ASP A 52 1.11 22.71 4.23
N GLU A 53 1.93 23.56 3.60
CA GLU A 53 3.39 23.41 3.59
C GLU A 53 4.05 23.98 4.85
N LYS A 54 3.46 24.97 5.52
CA LYS A 54 4.03 25.66 6.68
C LYS A 54 3.90 24.89 8.00
N ASN A 55 2.92 24.01 8.13
CA ASN A 55 2.65 23.25 9.37
C ASN A 55 3.43 21.93 9.51
N SER A 56 4.53 21.75 8.76
CA SER A 56 5.27 20.49 8.69
C SER A 56 6.41 20.33 9.71
N SER A 57 6.58 21.25 10.64
CA SER A 57 7.79 21.29 11.50
C SER A 57 7.48 21.36 12.99
N ASN A 58 6.61 20.56 13.54
CA ASN A 58 6.60 20.25 14.97
C ASN A 58 5.58 19.16 15.25
N ASP A 59 6.09 18.01 15.70
CA ASP A 59 5.49 17.28 16.80
C ASP A 59 6.34 16.07 17.16
N ASN A 60 7.12 16.31 18.22
CA ASN A 60 7.62 15.26 19.10
C ASN A 60 6.72 15.27 20.33
N SER A 61 6.03 14.18 20.63
CA SER A 61 5.83 13.75 22.02
C SER A 61 5.24 12.34 22.10
N SER A 62 5.87 11.59 22.95
CA SER A 62 5.58 10.23 23.37
C SER A 62 4.46 10.20 24.42
N SER A 63 3.58 9.19 24.35
CA SER A 63 3.12 8.52 25.58
C SER A 63 2.48 7.18 25.27
N ALA A 64 2.89 6.19 26.05
CA ALA A 64 2.39 4.83 26.03
C ALA A 64 1.06 4.74 26.81
N GLY A 65 0.08 4.06 26.24
CA GLY A 65 -1.15 3.68 26.91
C GLY A 65 -1.76 2.46 26.23
N LYS A 66 -1.84 1.34 26.96
CA LYS A 66 -2.61 0.16 26.55
C LYS A 66 -4.08 0.53 26.50
N SER A 67 -4.75 0.34 25.35
CA SER A 67 -6.20 0.31 25.27
C SER A 67 -6.66 -0.39 24.00
N GLU A 68 -7.82 -1.01 24.08
CA GLU A 68 -8.55 -1.73 23.05
C GLU A 68 -8.49 -1.06 21.68
N GLN A 69 -8.16 -1.85 20.65
CA GLN A 69 -8.02 -1.34 19.29
C GLN A 69 -9.37 -0.98 18.68
N LYS A 70 -9.91 0.19 19.05
CA LYS A 70 -10.91 0.87 18.23
C LYS A 70 -10.23 1.32 16.93
N ASN A 71 -10.78 0.96 15.77
CA ASN A 71 -10.39 1.54 14.50
C ASN A 71 -10.72 3.04 14.53
N LEU A 72 -9.74 3.87 14.82
CA LEU A 72 -9.90 5.32 14.76
C LEU A 72 -9.93 5.75 13.29
N TYR A 73 -11.04 6.37 12.90
CA TYR A 73 -11.19 7.06 11.63
C TYR A 73 -10.99 8.55 11.88
N TYR A 74 -10.28 9.21 11.01
CA TYR A 74 -10.31 10.67 10.93
C TYR A 74 -11.32 11.05 9.85
N GLU A 75 -12.38 11.72 10.26
CA GLU A 75 -13.32 12.39 9.35
C GLU A 75 -12.85 13.83 9.21
N GLY A 76 -12.03 14.10 8.21
CA GLY A 76 -11.68 15.44 7.82
C GLY A 76 -12.74 15.99 6.88
N SER A 77 -13.62 16.85 7.37
CA SER A 77 -14.47 17.67 6.53
C SER A 77 -13.63 18.81 5.96
N ASN A 78 -13.22 18.72 4.69
CA ASN A 78 -12.87 19.91 3.95
C ASN A 78 -14.17 20.60 3.54
N GLU A 79 -14.52 21.66 4.26
CA GLU A 79 -15.56 22.59 3.86
C GLU A 79 -15.01 23.43 2.70
N ASN A 80 -15.12 22.94 1.48
CA ASN A 80 -15.13 23.76 0.28
C ASN A 80 -16.21 23.19 -0.63
N GLU A 81 -17.27 23.96 -0.73
CA GLU A 81 -18.35 23.76 -1.67
C GLU A 81 -17.81 23.95 -3.09
N ASP A 82 -17.59 22.88 -3.81
CA ASP A 82 -17.64 22.87 -5.26
C ASP A 82 -18.94 22.19 -5.67
N THR A 83 -19.93 23.01 -5.89
CA THR A 83 -21.24 22.64 -6.44
C THR A 83 -21.11 22.35 -7.92
N GLU A 84 -20.81 21.11 -8.26
CA GLU A 84 -21.32 20.52 -9.49
C GLU A 84 -21.71 19.08 -9.15
N TYR A 85 -22.99 18.85 -8.93
CA TYR A 85 -23.61 17.60 -8.43
C TYR A 85 -23.58 17.31 -6.91
N GLY A 86 -23.80 18.26 -6.04
CA GLY A 86 -24.42 18.02 -4.72
C GLY A 86 -23.99 16.82 -3.87
N ARG A 87 -22.77 16.26 -4.02
CA ARG A 87 -22.25 15.18 -3.20
C ARG A 87 -21.00 15.60 -2.46
N LYS A 88 -21.14 15.85 -1.17
CA LYS A 88 -20.01 16.01 -0.24
C LYS A 88 -19.16 14.72 -0.27
N ILE A 89 -17.98 14.76 -0.88
CA ILE A 89 -17.04 13.63 -0.90
C ILE A 89 -16.21 13.72 0.37
N THR A 90 -16.61 13.00 1.40
CA THR A 90 -15.82 12.83 2.63
C THR A 90 -14.81 11.71 2.42
N TYR A 91 -13.52 12.01 2.42
CA TYR A 91 -12.46 11.02 2.43
C TYR A 91 -12.12 10.66 3.86
N SER A 92 -12.55 9.49 4.33
CA SER A 92 -12.10 8.95 5.61
C SER A 92 -10.95 7.98 5.39
N TYR A 93 -9.78 8.26 5.92
CA TYR A 93 -8.62 7.36 5.88
C TYR A 93 -8.34 6.75 7.25
N LEU A 94 -7.73 5.57 7.26
CA LEU A 94 -7.36 4.88 8.49
C LEU A 94 -6.07 5.46 9.06
N LEU A 95 -6.06 5.71 10.35
CA LEU A 95 -4.88 6.17 11.08
C LEU A 95 -3.81 5.08 11.19
N LYS A 96 -2.57 5.48 11.48
CA LYS A 96 -1.46 4.57 11.76
C LYS A 96 -1.83 3.58 12.87
N GLY A 97 -1.55 2.31 12.66
CA GLY A 97 -1.89 1.22 13.59
C GLY A 97 -3.21 0.53 13.27
N SER A 98 -4.15 1.19 12.58
CA SER A 98 -5.45 0.60 12.22
C SER A 98 -5.30 -0.69 11.41
N LEU A 99 -6.25 -1.61 11.66
CA LEU A 99 -6.34 -2.89 10.97
C LEU A 99 -7.56 -2.93 10.06
N PHE A 100 -7.38 -3.46 8.85
CA PHE A 100 -8.51 -3.72 7.96
C PHE A 100 -8.32 -5.01 7.16
N LYS A 101 -9.40 -5.46 6.52
CA LYS A 101 -9.40 -6.65 5.67
C LYS A 101 -9.73 -6.24 4.24
N ALA A 102 -8.98 -6.76 3.28
CA ALA A 102 -9.27 -6.62 1.87
C ALA A 102 -8.70 -7.81 1.09
N LYS A 103 -9.42 -8.26 0.04
CA LYS A 103 -9.02 -9.39 -0.81
C LYS A 103 -8.57 -10.64 -0.02
N GLY A 104 -9.26 -10.96 1.08
CA GLY A 104 -8.97 -12.13 1.93
C GLY A 104 -7.73 -12.04 2.82
N LEU A 105 -7.05 -10.90 2.83
CA LEU A 105 -5.90 -10.63 3.68
C LEU A 105 -6.19 -9.50 4.69
N ARG A 106 -5.42 -9.49 5.76
CA ARG A 106 -5.42 -8.43 6.78
C ARG A 106 -4.26 -7.49 6.54
N TYR A 107 -4.49 -6.22 6.79
CA TYR A 107 -3.50 -5.17 6.66
C TYR A 107 -3.47 -4.29 7.91
N ARG A 108 -2.28 -3.79 8.24
CA ARG A 108 -2.07 -2.77 9.28
C ARG A 108 -1.50 -1.54 8.63
N VAL A 109 -2.05 -0.37 8.94
CA VAL A 109 -1.52 0.92 8.48
C VAL A 109 -0.21 1.20 9.22
N ASN A 110 0.87 1.44 8.48
CA ASN A 110 2.20 1.73 9.03
C ASN A 110 2.50 3.21 9.08
N ALA A 111 2.14 3.90 8.00
CA ALA A 111 2.36 5.32 7.84
C ALA A 111 1.20 5.95 7.09
N VAL A 112 0.89 7.16 7.48
CA VAL A 112 -0.08 8.04 6.84
C VAL A 112 0.64 9.35 6.61
N ASN A 113 0.72 9.78 5.38
CA ASN A 113 1.20 11.10 5.00
C ASN A 113 0.20 11.71 4.03
N THR A 114 -0.72 12.48 4.56
CA THR A 114 -1.79 13.13 3.80
C THR A 114 -1.27 14.17 2.84
N LYS A 115 -0.22 14.91 3.23
CA LYS A 115 0.44 15.91 2.38
C LYS A 115 1.01 15.30 1.10
N LYS A 116 1.56 14.08 1.19
CA LYS A 116 2.10 13.33 0.04
C LYS A 116 1.12 12.29 -0.51
N GLY A 117 -0.09 12.18 0.03
CA GLY A 117 -1.07 11.15 -0.34
C GLY A 117 -0.55 9.72 -0.14
N ILE A 118 0.44 9.52 0.73
CA ILE A 118 1.08 8.22 0.94
C ILE A 118 0.46 7.51 2.14
N PHE A 119 -0.12 6.34 1.87
CA PHE A 119 -0.71 5.47 2.88
C PHE A 119 -0.03 4.10 2.80
N ASP A 120 0.93 3.85 3.68
CA ASP A 120 1.70 2.60 3.70
C ASP A 120 1.07 1.58 4.63
N VAL A 121 1.02 0.32 4.18
CA VAL A 121 0.50 -0.79 4.98
C VAL A 121 1.43 -1.99 5.00
N THR A 122 1.32 -2.77 6.08
CA THR A 122 1.90 -4.11 6.19
C THR A 122 0.81 -5.15 6.01
N CYS A 123 1.03 -6.11 5.11
CA CYS A 123 0.21 -7.30 4.99
C CYS A 123 0.42 -8.21 6.20
N MET A 124 -0.60 -8.36 7.03
CA MET A 124 -0.57 -9.16 8.26
C MET A 124 -0.95 -10.63 8.02
N GLY A 125 -1.18 -11.02 6.76
CA GLY A 125 -1.49 -12.38 6.36
C GLY A 125 -2.97 -12.67 6.26
N SER A 126 -3.31 -13.96 6.22
CA SER A 126 -4.69 -14.46 6.11
C SER A 126 -5.21 -15.00 7.44
N ASN A 127 -6.50 -14.91 7.66
CA ASN A 127 -7.15 -15.59 8.79
C ASN A 127 -7.20 -17.11 8.60
N SER A 128 -7.23 -17.58 7.35
CA SER A 128 -7.26 -19.00 7.03
C SER A 128 -5.86 -19.56 6.76
N LYS A 129 -5.55 -20.70 7.34
CA LYS A 129 -4.34 -21.49 7.02
C LYS A 129 -4.53 -22.43 5.82
N LYS A 130 -5.78 -22.55 5.33
CA LYS A 130 -6.14 -23.45 4.22
C LYS A 130 -5.97 -22.81 2.83
N ILE A 131 -5.46 -21.57 2.73
CA ILE A 131 -5.27 -20.87 1.47
C ILE A 131 -4.30 -21.62 0.54
N LYS A 132 -4.63 -21.68 -0.76
CA LYS A 132 -3.81 -22.30 -1.80
C LYS A 132 -2.91 -21.29 -2.53
N LYS A 133 -3.29 -20.02 -2.52
CA LYS A 133 -2.58 -18.92 -3.20
C LYS A 133 -2.43 -17.72 -2.27
N ILE A 134 -1.23 -17.15 -2.22
CA ILE A 134 -0.92 -15.89 -1.56
C ILE A 134 -0.64 -14.87 -2.66
N THR A 135 -1.34 -13.74 -2.64
CA THR A 135 -1.04 -12.60 -3.53
C THR A 135 -0.86 -11.34 -2.69
N VAL A 136 0.34 -10.79 -2.67
CA VAL A 136 0.67 -9.52 -2.01
C VAL A 136 0.71 -8.45 -3.09
N PRO A 137 -0.33 -7.60 -3.23
CA PRO A 137 -0.44 -6.62 -4.30
C PRO A 137 0.45 -5.39 -4.07
N ASN A 138 0.62 -4.54 -5.10
CA ASN A 138 1.23 -3.21 -4.95
C ASN A 138 0.42 -2.33 -4.00
N TYR A 139 -0.88 -2.27 -4.28
CA TYR A 139 -1.84 -1.46 -3.55
C TYR A 139 -3.05 -2.28 -3.14
N VAL A 140 -3.67 -1.88 -2.06
CA VAL A 140 -4.97 -2.41 -1.63
C VAL A 140 -5.93 -1.24 -1.41
N LYS A 141 -7.09 -1.31 -2.06
CA LYS A 141 -8.14 -0.29 -1.92
C LYS A 141 -9.02 -0.61 -0.71
N TYR A 142 -9.25 0.38 0.12
CA TYR A 142 -10.18 0.30 1.25
C TYR A 142 -10.89 1.66 1.43
N LYS A 143 -12.22 1.68 1.42
CA LYS A 143 -13.05 2.90 1.50
C LYS A 143 -12.57 4.02 0.55
N GLY A 144 -12.36 3.70 -0.71
CA GLY A 144 -11.92 4.68 -1.71
C GLY A 144 -10.40 4.95 -1.75
N ILE A 145 -9.69 4.75 -0.64
CA ILE A 145 -8.26 5.04 -0.51
C ILE A 145 -7.40 3.87 -0.96
N HIS A 146 -6.31 4.17 -1.67
CA HIS A 146 -5.30 3.19 -2.06
C HIS A 146 -4.15 3.17 -1.06
N TYR A 147 -3.96 2.02 -0.40
CA TYR A 147 -2.88 1.79 0.54
C TYR A 147 -1.76 1.01 -0.11
N ARG A 148 -0.55 1.55 -0.10
CA ARG A 148 0.65 0.94 -0.67
C ARG A 148 1.19 -0.14 0.25
N VAL A 149 1.39 -1.36 -0.27
CA VAL A 149 1.89 -2.48 0.53
C VAL A 149 3.41 -2.43 0.60
N THR A 150 3.96 -2.00 1.73
CA THR A 150 5.41 -1.82 1.95
C THR A 150 6.03 -2.84 2.90
N GLY A 151 5.21 -3.73 3.48
CA GLY A 151 5.69 -4.74 4.42
C GLY A 151 4.86 -6.00 4.47
N ILE A 152 5.43 -7.03 5.10
CA ILE A 152 4.78 -8.31 5.42
C ILE A 152 5.04 -8.58 6.90
N GLY A 153 4.00 -8.79 7.67
CA GLY A 153 4.06 -8.93 9.12
C GLY A 153 4.78 -10.20 9.60
N LYS A 154 5.21 -10.20 10.86
CA LYS A 154 5.74 -11.39 11.53
C LYS A 154 4.70 -12.51 11.48
N ASN A 155 5.10 -13.72 11.11
CA ASN A 155 4.25 -14.90 11.01
C ASN A 155 3.04 -14.74 10.07
N ALA A 156 3.00 -13.77 9.16
CA ALA A 156 1.84 -13.43 8.34
C ALA A 156 1.20 -14.65 7.66
N PHE A 157 1.99 -15.51 7.07
CA PHE A 157 1.56 -16.74 6.39
C PHE A 157 2.15 -18.00 7.00
N ALA A 158 2.60 -17.92 8.25
CA ALA A 158 3.17 -19.08 8.93
C ALA A 158 2.13 -20.20 9.08
N GLY A 159 2.55 -21.44 8.75
CA GLY A 159 1.69 -22.60 8.82
C GLY A 159 0.68 -22.77 7.68
N CYS A 160 0.75 -21.96 6.62
CA CYS A 160 -0.08 -22.13 5.42
C CYS A 160 0.43 -23.29 4.56
N ARG A 161 0.25 -24.53 5.04
CA ARG A 161 0.82 -25.76 4.43
C ARG A 161 0.17 -26.15 3.09
N LYS A 162 -0.98 -25.58 2.72
CA LYS A 162 -1.69 -25.88 1.47
C LYS A 162 -1.34 -24.91 0.33
N VAL A 163 -0.46 -23.95 0.57
CA VAL A 163 -0.06 -22.96 -0.44
C VAL A 163 0.70 -23.62 -1.58
N LYS A 164 0.22 -23.42 -2.80
CA LYS A 164 0.86 -23.85 -4.05
C LYS A 164 1.56 -22.69 -4.76
N THR A 165 1.09 -21.44 -4.51
CA THR A 165 1.61 -20.27 -5.21
C THR A 165 1.74 -19.07 -4.26
N VAL A 166 2.89 -18.42 -4.30
CA VAL A 166 3.17 -17.15 -3.63
C VAL A 166 3.48 -16.10 -4.70
N LYS A 167 2.61 -15.13 -4.89
CA LYS A 167 2.80 -14.03 -5.85
C LYS A 167 3.00 -12.72 -5.08
N ILE A 168 4.22 -12.21 -5.10
CA ILE A 168 4.54 -10.87 -4.58
C ILE A 168 4.50 -9.91 -5.77
N GLN A 169 3.50 -9.05 -5.81
CA GLN A 169 3.37 -8.02 -6.85
C GLN A 169 3.95 -6.69 -6.38
N SER A 170 4.00 -6.48 -5.04
CA SER A 170 4.49 -5.23 -4.51
C SER A 170 5.94 -4.96 -4.90
N MET A 171 6.16 -3.78 -5.50
CA MET A 171 7.48 -3.20 -5.78
C MET A 171 8.06 -2.44 -4.58
N TYR A 172 7.23 -2.17 -3.56
CA TYR A 172 7.50 -1.24 -2.46
C TYR A 172 7.92 -1.93 -1.16
N LEU A 173 8.10 -3.26 -1.16
CA LEU A 173 8.55 -3.96 0.05
C LEU A 173 9.93 -3.44 0.48
N LYS A 174 10.05 -3.13 1.77
CA LYS A 174 11.30 -2.72 2.40
C LYS A 174 11.83 -3.88 3.24
N LYS A 175 13.15 -4.15 3.18
CA LYS A 175 13.80 -5.25 3.93
C LYS A 175 13.42 -5.25 5.42
N LYS A 176 13.44 -4.07 6.06
CA LYS A 176 13.11 -3.89 7.48
C LYS A 176 11.65 -4.19 7.82
N ASN A 177 10.75 -4.13 6.83
CA ASN A 177 9.31 -4.34 7.01
C ASN A 177 8.87 -5.77 6.71
N ILE A 178 9.79 -6.69 6.43
CA ILE A 178 9.49 -8.12 6.25
C ILE A 178 9.76 -8.83 7.57
N GLY A 179 8.68 -9.28 8.20
CA GLY A 179 8.70 -9.89 9.52
C GLY A 179 9.33 -11.29 9.54
N LYS A 180 9.95 -11.61 10.66
CA LYS A 180 10.52 -12.96 10.90
C LYS A 180 9.43 -14.03 10.75
N ASN A 181 9.80 -15.18 10.14
CA ASN A 181 8.93 -16.33 9.95
C ASN A 181 7.65 -16.06 9.15
N ALA A 182 7.58 -14.96 8.37
CA ALA A 182 6.39 -14.59 7.62
C ALA A 182 5.85 -15.71 6.73
N PHE A 183 6.73 -16.59 6.21
CA PHE A 183 6.40 -17.68 5.30
C PHE A 183 6.76 -19.07 5.85
N ARG A 184 7.00 -19.18 7.16
CA ARG A 184 7.38 -20.44 7.78
C ARG A 184 6.32 -21.52 7.56
N GLY A 185 6.72 -22.69 7.05
CA GLY A 185 5.82 -23.83 6.84
C GLY A 185 5.07 -23.82 5.51
N ILE A 186 5.38 -22.89 4.61
CA ILE A 186 4.96 -22.99 3.21
C ILE A 186 5.74 -24.12 2.54
N PRO A 187 5.09 -25.01 1.73
CA PRO A 187 5.74 -26.10 1.06
C PRO A 187 6.88 -25.67 0.14
N ARG A 188 8.01 -26.43 0.10
CA ARG A 188 9.14 -26.15 -0.79
C ARG A 188 8.77 -26.14 -2.28
N LYS A 189 7.78 -26.95 -2.67
CA LYS A 189 7.26 -27.05 -4.04
C LYS A 189 6.34 -25.90 -4.45
N ALA A 190 6.07 -24.94 -3.57
CA ALA A 190 5.25 -23.78 -3.91
C ALA A 190 5.99 -22.89 -4.92
N SER A 191 5.32 -22.55 -6.02
CA SER A 191 5.84 -21.59 -7.01
C SER A 191 5.87 -20.17 -6.44
N VAL A 192 6.99 -19.46 -6.62
CA VAL A 192 7.19 -18.12 -6.08
C VAL A 192 7.44 -17.13 -7.21
N TYR A 193 6.58 -16.15 -7.31
CA TYR A 193 6.67 -15.07 -8.30
C TYR A 193 6.96 -13.75 -7.59
N VAL A 194 7.95 -13.03 -8.08
CA VAL A 194 8.34 -11.69 -7.61
C VAL A 194 8.56 -10.78 -8.81
N PRO A 195 8.45 -9.46 -8.67
CA PRO A 195 8.69 -8.54 -9.77
C PRO A 195 10.11 -8.69 -10.33
N ALA A 196 10.26 -8.66 -11.66
CA ALA A 196 11.54 -8.91 -12.34
C ALA A 196 12.67 -8.02 -11.80
N GLY A 197 12.48 -6.71 -11.71
CA GLY A 197 13.47 -5.76 -11.20
C GLY A 197 13.79 -5.88 -9.71
N LYS A 198 13.07 -6.73 -8.94
CA LYS A 198 13.30 -6.96 -7.51
C LYS A 198 13.74 -8.39 -7.19
N MET A 199 13.94 -9.24 -8.18
CA MET A 199 14.16 -10.67 -8.00
C MET A 199 15.30 -10.99 -7.02
N LYS A 200 16.49 -10.45 -7.21
CA LYS A 200 17.67 -10.71 -6.35
C LYS A 200 17.41 -10.32 -4.90
N SER A 201 16.88 -9.12 -4.67
CA SER A 201 16.62 -8.59 -3.33
C SER A 201 15.50 -9.33 -2.62
N TYR A 202 14.36 -9.52 -3.28
CA TYR A 202 13.19 -10.15 -2.67
C TYR A 202 13.43 -11.61 -2.38
N ARG A 203 14.07 -12.37 -3.28
CA ARG A 203 14.43 -13.77 -3.03
C ARG A 203 15.26 -13.90 -1.74
N LYS A 204 16.27 -13.04 -1.54
CA LYS A 204 17.10 -13.00 -0.33
C LYS A 204 16.28 -12.71 0.93
N TRP A 205 15.38 -11.73 0.87
CA TRP A 205 14.56 -11.31 2.02
C TRP A 205 13.50 -12.35 2.37
N LEU A 206 12.83 -12.91 1.36
CA LEU A 206 11.79 -13.92 1.55
C LEU A 206 12.36 -15.23 2.11
N LYS A 207 13.57 -15.64 1.67
CA LYS A 207 14.30 -16.79 2.27
C LYS A 207 14.54 -16.56 3.76
N LYS A 208 15.04 -15.39 4.16
CA LYS A 208 15.22 -15.03 5.57
C LYS A 208 13.90 -15.02 6.35
N ALA A 209 12.80 -14.74 5.70
CA ALA A 209 11.46 -14.78 6.28
C ALA A 209 10.84 -16.19 6.31
N GLY A 210 11.60 -17.22 5.98
CA GLY A 210 11.23 -18.62 6.09
C GLY A 210 10.60 -19.24 4.84
N LEU A 211 10.68 -18.57 3.68
CA LEU A 211 10.25 -19.14 2.42
C LEU A 211 11.35 -20.07 1.88
N LYS A 212 11.01 -21.33 1.69
CA LYS A 212 11.91 -22.34 1.13
C LYS A 212 11.68 -22.44 -0.38
N CYS A 213 12.47 -21.70 -1.18
CA CYS A 213 12.45 -21.71 -2.64
C CYS A 213 13.87 -21.83 -3.21
#